data_778ccbebfcf22845e00be5113bf2459a
#
_entry.id   778ccbebfcf22845e00be5113bf2459a
#
_cell.length_a   1.000
_cell.length_b   1.000
_cell.length_c   1.000
_cell.angle_alpha   90.00
_cell.angle_beta   90.00
_cell.angle_gamma   90.00
#
_symmetry.space_group_name_H-M   'P 1'
#
loop_
_entity.id
_entity.type
_entity.pdbx_description
1 polymer ?
#
loop_
_entity_poly.entity_id
_entity_poly.type
_entity_poly.pdbx_seq_one_letter_code
_entity_poly.pdbx_strand_id
1 'polypeptide(L)'
;MNETHHISRTITAEVTSWPGVEVDDGELGELSFKVGRREIGHLHGEHVAHFSFPRTTWLALIEQHRIVPHPVFPDARGPAQRRIVTHADVADVIELLRFNYDRVTSRRDSGPEAA
;
A
#
# COMPACT_ATOMS: atom_id res chain seq x y z
N MET A 1 -8.13 -23.93 -10.01
CA MET A 1 -8.41 -22.68 -9.53
C MET A 1 -7.49 -22.22 -8.49
N ASN A 2 -7.06 -21.11 -8.63
CA ASN A 2 -5.94 -20.68 -7.89
C ASN A 2 -6.31 -19.52 -6.99
N GLU A 3 -6.52 -19.83 -5.73
CA GLU A 3 -6.92 -18.80 -4.78
C GLU A 3 -5.83 -17.78 -4.54
N THR A 4 -4.57 -18.16 -4.74
CA THR A 4 -3.49 -17.21 -4.52
C THR A 4 -3.53 -16.08 -5.52
N HIS A 5 -3.95 -16.35 -6.76
CA HIS A 5 -4.06 -15.28 -7.74
C HIS A 5 -5.24 -14.37 -7.46
N HIS A 6 -6.18 -14.87 -6.68
CA HIS A 6 -7.39 -14.12 -6.37
C HIS A 6 -7.11 -12.92 -5.49
N ILE A 7 -6.17 -13.04 -4.57
CA ILE A 7 -5.86 -11.96 -3.63
C ILE A 7 -5.35 -10.73 -4.36
N SER A 8 -4.31 -10.89 -5.18
CA SER A 8 -3.75 -9.73 -5.87
C SER A 8 -4.76 -9.13 -6.84
N ARG A 9 -5.55 -9.97 -7.49
CA ARG A 9 -6.57 -9.48 -8.40
C ARG A 9 -7.63 -8.65 -7.68
N THR A 10 -8.07 -9.13 -6.52
CA THR A 10 -9.08 -8.43 -5.74
C THR A 10 -8.57 -7.05 -5.31
N ILE A 11 -7.35 -7.01 -4.78
CA ILE A 11 -6.78 -5.75 -4.33
C ILE A 11 -6.58 -4.81 -5.51
N THR A 12 -6.04 -5.33 -6.61
CA THR A 12 -5.77 -4.51 -7.79
C THR A 12 -7.06 -3.92 -8.35
N ALA A 13 -8.13 -4.73 -8.44
CA ALA A 13 -9.38 -4.25 -8.98
C ALA A 13 -9.94 -3.11 -8.15
N GLU A 14 -9.88 -3.23 -6.84
CA GLU A 14 -10.40 -2.18 -5.98
C GLU A 14 -9.55 -0.92 -6.08
N VAL A 15 -8.24 -1.07 -5.97
CA VAL A 15 -7.36 0.08 -5.86
C VAL A 15 -7.28 0.84 -7.18
N THR A 16 -7.29 0.14 -8.31
CA THR A 16 -7.24 0.83 -9.61
C THR A 16 -8.57 1.46 -9.98
N SER A 17 -9.62 1.19 -9.22
CA SER A 17 -10.89 1.90 -9.42
C SER A 17 -10.86 3.31 -8.84
N TRP A 18 -9.88 3.62 -7.99
CA TRP A 18 -9.80 4.97 -7.42
C TRP A 18 -9.22 5.92 -8.45
N PRO A 19 -9.77 7.14 -8.54
CA PRO A 19 -9.33 8.09 -9.57
C PRO A 19 -7.82 8.34 -9.52
N GLY A 20 -7.18 8.22 -10.68
CA GLY A 20 -5.78 8.53 -10.83
C GLY A 20 -4.81 7.42 -10.47
N VAL A 21 -5.29 6.28 -9.99
CA VAL A 21 -4.39 5.19 -9.64
C VAL A 21 -4.03 4.38 -10.87
N GLU A 22 -2.74 4.14 -11.05
CA GLU A 22 -2.22 3.27 -12.09
C GLU A 22 -1.38 2.18 -11.45
N VAL A 23 -1.33 1.03 -12.10
CA VAL A 23 -0.52 -0.08 -11.61
C VAL A 23 0.60 -0.35 -12.59
N ASP A 24 1.83 -0.51 -12.06
CA ASP A 24 3.00 -0.87 -12.86
C ASP A 24 3.47 -2.24 -12.45
N ASP A 25 3.86 -3.05 -13.45
CA ASP A 25 4.50 -4.34 -13.20
C ASP A 25 5.99 -4.12 -13.05
N GLY A 26 6.57 -4.58 -11.95
CA GLY A 26 8.00 -4.48 -11.75
C GLY A 26 8.73 -5.65 -12.36
N GLU A 27 10.05 -5.55 -12.39
CA GLU A 27 10.89 -6.59 -12.99
C GLU A 27 10.81 -7.89 -12.21
N LEU A 28 10.53 -7.82 -10.93
CA LEU A 28 10.43 -9.01 -10.08
C LEU A 28 8.99 -9.46 -9.92
N GLY A 29 8.09 -8.91 -10.71
CA GLY A 29 6.69 -9.30 -10.65
C GLY A 29 5.86 -8.55 -9.63
N GLU A 30 6.45 -7.57 -8.97
CA GLU A 30 5.68 -6.78 -8.02
C GLU A 30 4.71 -5.85 -8.75
N LEU A 31 3.60 -5.56 -8.09
CA LEU A 31 2.59 -4.65 -8.63
C LEU A 31 2.61 -3.38 -7.81
N SER A 32 3.08 -2.29 -8.40
CA SER A 32 3.16 -1.00 -7.73
C SER A 32 1.96 -0.13 -8.09
N PHE A 33 1.29 0.39 -7.07
CA PHE A 33 0.14 1.28 -7.27
C PHE A 33 0.60 2.72 -7.09
N LYS A 34 0.32 3.56 -8.07
CA LYS A 34 0.84 4.92 -8.09
C LYS A 34 -0.24 5.93 -8.42
N VAL A 35 -0.10 7.12 -7.87
CA VAL A 35 -0.87 8.29 -8.27
C VAL A 35 0.16 9.28 -8.76
N GLY A 36 0.20 9.48 -10.10
CA GLY A 36 1.27 10.24 -10.69
C GLY A 36 2.59 9.51 -10.47
N ARG A 37 3.52 10.20 -9.83
CA ARG A 37 4.82 9.60 -9.52
C ARG A 37 4.89 9.02 -8.11
N ARG A 38 3.82 9.12 -7.35
CA ARG A 38 3.84 8.75 -5.94
C ARG A 38 3.28 7.36 -5.78
N GLU A 39 4.09 6.48 -5.22
CA GLU A 39 3.62 5.13 -4.94
C GLU A 39 2.85 5.13 -3.64
N ILE A 40 1.70 4.45 -3.62
CA ILE A 40 0.90 4.31 -2.41
C ILE A 40 1.11 2.95 -1.76
N GLY A 41 1.76 2.03 -2.47
CA GLY A 41 2.10 0.71 -1.94
C GLY A 41 2.31 -0.24 -3.09
N HIS A 42 2.82 -1.43 -2.78
CA HIS A 42 2.98 -2.44 -3.82
C HIS A 42 2.82 -3.83 -3.23
N LEU A 43 2.47 -4.78 -4.10
CA LEU A 43 2.29 -6.17 -3.72
C LEU A 43 3.46 -6.99 -4.25
N HIS A 44 3.97 -7.88 -3.38
CA HIS A 44 4.93 -8.90 -3.79
C HIS A 44 4.20 -10.23 -3.79
N GLY A 45 3.73 -10.66 -4.96
CA GLY A 45 2.92 -11.87 -5.06
C GLY A 45 1.59 -11.69 -4.38
N GLU A 46 1.10 -12.77 -3.77
CA GLU A 46 -0.27 -12.80 -3.27
C GLU A 46 -0.36 -12.57 -1.76
N HIS A 47 0.76 -12.63 -1.06
CA HIS A 47 0.68 -12.69 0.40
C HIS A 47 1.49 -11.62 1.11
N VAL A 48 2.07 -10.66 0.38
CA VAL A 48 2.90 -9.63 1.01
C VAL A 48 2.63 -8.29 0.35
N ALA A 49 2.39 -7.28 1.16
CA ALA A 49 2.27 -5.90 0.71
C ALA A 49 3.34 -5.05 1.39
N HIS A 50 3.87 -4.09 0.67
CA HIS A 50 4.85 -3.15 1.18
C HIS A 50 4.34 -1.74 1.05
N PHE A 51 4.67 -0.92 2.04
CA PHE A 51 4.21 0.46 2.12
C PHE A 51 5.31 1.34 2.65
N SER A 52 5.11 2.64 2.53
CA SER A 52 5.87 3.62 3.28
C SER A 52 4.88 4.60 3.89
N PHE A 53 5.03 4.86 5.19
CA PHE A 53 4.12 5.75 5.91
C PHE A 53 4.91 6.85 6.60
N PRO A 54 4.28 8.00 6.89
CA PRO A 54 4.90 8.97 7.79
C PRO A 54 5.19 8.32 9.14
N ARG A 55 6.20 8.82 9.82
CA ARG A 55 6.69 8.17 11.05
C ARG A 55 5.60 7.99 12.08
N THR A 56 4.80 9.03 12.34
CA THR A 56 3.76 8.93 13.37
C THR A 56 2.72 7.89 13.01
N THR A 57 2.34 7.82 11.74
CA THR A 57 1.41 6.80 11.27
C THR A 57 2.02 5.41 11.42
N TRP A 58 3.30 5.28 11.03
CA TRP A 58 4.01 4.01 11.13
C TRP A 58 4.01 3.50 12.57
N LEU A 59 4.33 4.39 13.52
CA LEU A 59 4.35 3.99 14.94
C LEU A 59 2.99 3.53 15.42
N ALA A 60 1.93 4.22 15.03
CA ALA A 60 0.59 3.83 15.42
C ALA A 60 0.20 2.49 14.84
N LEU A 61 0.53 2.25 13.57
CA LEU A 61 0.19 0.99 12.91
C LEU A 61 0.97 -0.19 13.49
N ILE A 62 2.22 0.04 13.87
CA ILE A 62 3.01 -0.99 14.56
C ILE A 62 2.34 -1.35 15.88
N GLU A 63 1.93 -0.35 16.64
CA GLU A 63 1.29 -0.58 17.92
C GLU A 63 -0.02 -1.34 17.77
N GLN A 64 -0.72 -1.10 16.68
CA GLN A 64 -1.98 -1.78 16.38
C GLN A 64 -1.76 -3.15 15.74
N HIS A 65 -0.52 -3.56 15.55
CA HIS A 65 -0.17 -4.84 14.93
C HIS A 65 -0.70 -4.97 13.51
N ARG A 66 -0.80 -3.85 12.82
CA ARG A 66 -1.28 -3.86 11.43
C ARG A 66 -0.16 -3.92 10.41
N ILE A 67 1.06 -3.59 10.81
CA ILE A 67 2.24 -3.70 9.96
C ILE A 67 3.41 -4.18 10.80
N VAL A 68 4.47 -4.61 10.11
CA VAL A 68 5.76 -4.86 10.73
C VAL A 68 6.80 -4.03 9.98
N PRO A 69 7.99 -3.82 10.57
CA PRO A 69 9.05 -3.12 9.84
C PRO A 69 9.39 -3.86 8.55
N HIS A 70 9.76 -3.09 7.53
CA HIS A 70 10.17 -3.68 6.25
C HIS A 70 11.45 -4.49 6.48
N PRO A 71 11.49 -5.76 6.03
CA PRO A 71 12.63 -6.62 6.35
C PRO A 71 13.97 -6.13 5.79
N VAL A 72 13.95 -5.36 4.70
CA VAL A 72 15.18 -4.80 4.13
C VAL A 72 15.63 -3.57 4.89
N PHE A 73 14.71 -2.90 5.57
CA PHE A 73 15.00 -1.67 6.33
C PHE A 73 14.49 -1.82 7.76
N PRO A 74 15.03 -2.79 8.52
CA PRO A 74 14.41 -3.14 9.81
C PRO A 74 14.50 -2.04 10.87
N ASP A 75 15.41 -1.09 10.70
CA ASP A 75 15.56 -0.02 11.68
C ASP A 75 14.89 1.27 11.26
N ALA A 76 14.32 1.33 10.07
CA ALA A 76 13.67 2.54 9.57
C ALA A 76 12.22 2.58 10.03
N ARG A 77 11.72 3.77 10.31
CA ARG A 77 10.34 3.99 10.78
C ARG A 77 9.53 4.69 9.71
N GLY A 78 9.25 3.99 8.66
CA GLY A 78 8.49 4.44 7.52
C GLY A 78 8.17 3.27 6.63
N PRO A 79 9.18 2.55 6.14
CA PRO A 79 8.95 1.36 5.32
C PRO A 79 8.28 0.26 6.16
N ALA A 80 7.31 -0.41 5.57
CA ALA A 80 6.47 -1.35 6.30
C ALA A 80 6.08 -2.53 5.45
N GLN A 81 5.78 -3.64 6.11
CA GLN A 81 5.32 -4.85 5.46
C GLN A 81 4.04 -5.34 6.13
N ARG A 82 3.14 -5.89 5.34
CA ARG A 82 1.94 -6.54 5.84
C ARG A 82 1.75 -7.86 5.13
N ARG A 83 1.58 -8.94 5.90
CA ARG A 83 1.25 -10.24 5.35
C ARG A 83 -0.24 -10.31 5.08
N ILE A 84 -0.61 -11.04 4.04
CA ILE A 84 -1.99 -11.15 3.61
C ILE A 84 -2.35 -12.63 3.61
N VAL A 85 -3.15 -13.05 4.58
CA VAL A 85 -3.52 -14.45 4.74
C VAL A 85 -5.03 -14.63 4.69
N THR A 86 -5.77 -13.73 5.30
CA THR A 86 -7.22 -13.85 5.46
C THR A 86 -7.95 -12.78 4.66
N HIS A 87 -9.26 -12.96 4.52
CA HIS A 87 -10.08 -11.91 3.91
C HIS A 87 -10.00 -10.60 4.71
N ALA A 88 -9.87 -10.70 6.02
CA ALA A 88 -9.71 -9.51 6.85
C ALA A 88 -8.42 -8.80 6.52
N ASP A 89 -7.35 -9.55 6.23
CA ASP A 89 -6.09 -8.95 5.82
C ASP A 89 -6.23 -8.21 4.50
N VAL A 90 -6.97 -8.80 3.54
CA VAL A 90 -7.19 -8.16 2.25
C VAL A 90 -7.87 -6.81 2.46
N ALA A 91 -8.93 -6.80 3.26
CA ALA A 91 -9.66 -5.56 3.54
C ALA A 91 -8.75 -4.54 4.20
N ASP A 92 -7.91 -4.97 5.14
CA ASP A 92 -7.04 -4.04 5.85
C ASP A 92 -5.95 -3.48 4.95
N VAL A 93 -5.40 -4.31 4.05
CA VAL A 93 -4.42 -3.83 3.08
C VAL A 93 -5.03 -2.76 2.18
N ILE A 94 -6.27 -2.98 1.76
CA ILE A 94 -6.96 -1.97 0.96
C ILE A 94 -7.12 -0.68 1.75
N GLU A 95 -7.44 -0.77 3.04
CA GLU A 95 -7.53 0.42 3.88
C GLU A 95 -6.19 1.13 4.01
N LEU A 96 -5.12 0.38 4.15
CA LEU A 96 -3.78 0.98 4.26
C LEU A 96 -3.38 1.67 2.96
N LEU A 97 -3.71 1.06 1.82
CA LEU A 97 -3.49 1.70 0.54
C LEU A 97 -4.34 2.96 0.41
N ARG A 98 -5.59 2.90 0.90
CA ARG A 98 -6.46 4.06 0.84
C ARG A 98 -5.96 5.21 1.72
N PHE A 99 -5.39 4.87 2.87
CA PHE A 99 -4.78 5.89 3.71
C PHE A 99 -3.71 6.66 2.93
N ASN A 100 -2.82 5.93 2.25
CA ASN A 100 -1.77 6.58 1.49
C ASN A 100 -2.34 7.30 0.28
N TYR A 101 -3.36 6.74 -0.37
CA TYR A 101 -4.02 7.39 -1.47
C TYR A 101 -4.60 8.74 -1.05
N ASP A 102 -5.33 8.75 0.06
CA ASP A 102 -5.93 9.98 0.55
C ASP A 102 -4.87 11.00 0.92
N ARG A 103 -3.77 10.56 1.54
CA ARG A 103 -2.69 11.45 1.92
C ARG A 103 -2.04 12.09 0.69
N VAL A 104 -1.78 11.29 -0.32
CA VAL A 104 -1.11 11.77 -1.53
C VAL A 104 -2.01 12.70 -2.31
N THR A 105 -3.28 12.33 -2.48
CA THR A 105 -4.20 13.15 -3.27
C THR A 105 -4.57 14.42 -2.52
N SER A 106 -4.69 14.36 -1.21
CA SER A 106 -4.97 15.54 -0.42
C SER A 106 -3.85 16.57 -0.55
N ARG A 107 -2.60 16.10 -0.49
CA ARG A 107 -1.45 16.99 -0.66
C ARG A 107 -1.43 17.60 -2.04
N ARG A 108 -1.76 16.81 -3.07
CA ARG A 108 -1.80 17.34 -4.43
C ARG A 108 -2.86 18.42 -4.56
N ASP A 109 -4.02 18.18 -3.93
CA ASP A 109 -5.11 19.15 -4.02
C ASP A 109 -4.79 20.43 -3.29
N SER A 110 -4.17 20.34 -2.12
CA SER A 110 -3.94 21.50 -1.29
C SER A 110 -2.62 22.19 -1.59
N GLY A 111 -1.66 21.48 -2.19
CA GLY A 111 -0.33 22.00 -2.39
C GLY A 111 -0.28 23.32 -3.15
N PRO A 112 -0.84 23.37 -4.36
CA PRO A 112 -0.77 24.60 -5.15
C PRO A 112 -1.49 25.76 -4.49
N GLU A 113 -2.56 25.46 -3.80
CA GLU A 113 -3.35 26.50 -3.17
C GLU A 113 -2.68 27.04 -1.93
N ALA A 114 -2.00 26.14 -1.21
CA ALA A 114 -1.27 26.57 -0.05
C ALA A 114 -0.12 27.50 -0.42
N ALA A 115 0.36 27.36 -1.63
CA ALA A 115 1.40 28.24 -2.10
C ALA A 115 0.82 29.59 -2.44
#